data_b27e627181ebcd48f76fbb424a087fb7
#
_entry.id   b27e627181ebcd48f76fbb424a087fb7
#
_cell.length_a   1.000
_cell.length_b   1.000
_cell.length_c   1.000
_cell.angle_alpha   90.00
_cell.angle_beta   90.00
_cell.angle_gamma   90.00
#
_symmetry.space_group_name_H-M   'P 1'
#
loop_
_entity.id
_entity.type
_entity.pdbx_description
1 polymer ?
#
loop_
_entity_poly.entity_id
_entity_poly.type
_entity_poly.pdbx_seq_one_letter_code
_entity_poly.pdbx_strand_id
1 'polypeptide(L)'
;IYKILEEKTGVEVEWQVYSAATWEDKKNLILSSGDLPDVFYMNAVNVNDVTKYAPQGMFLDLTDYIEEYCPNLKKAFEEMPEYKNICINPDDGKIYSIGRAVEREVMYTSGLLYINKKWLDQLGLPVPKTVDEYYDALKAFKENDMNGNGDKGDEIPFVFHYNSSVPD
;
A
#
# COMPACT_ATOMS: atom_id res chain seq x y z
N ILE A 1 -15.16 14.11 8.80
CA ILE A 1 -13.76 14.38 9.23
C ILE A 1 -13.31 15.72 8.63
N TYR A 2 -13.38 15.93 7.32
CA TYR A 2 -12.88 17.13 6.65
C TYR A 2 -13.56 18.42 7.15
N LYS A 3 -14.88 18.43 7.26
CA LYS A 3 -15.61 19.57 7.81
C LYS A 3 -15.19 19.93 9.25
N ILE A 4 -14.90 18.92 10.08
CA ILE A 4 -14.39 19.13 11.45
C ILE A 4 -12.97 19.72 11.41
N LEU A 5 -12.14 19.33 10.44
CA LEU A 5 -10.82 19.91 10.26
C LEU A 5 -10.91 21.37 9.83
N GLU A 6 -11.75 21.69 8.88
CA GLU A 6 -12.03 23.08 8.45
C GLU A 6 -12.48 23.96 9.62
N GLU A 7 -13.44 23.46 10.42
CA GLU A 7 -13.94 24.16 11.61
C GLU A 7 -12.84 24.39 12.67
N LYS A 8 -11.91 23.44 12.82
CA LYS A 8 -10.81 23.53 13.81
C LYS A 8 -9.63 24.36 13.35
N THR A 9 -9.32 24.34 12.07
CA THR A 9 -8.13 24.97 11.51
C THR A 9 -8.42 26.31 10.87
N GLY A 10 -9.69 26.59 10.52
CA GLY A 10 -10.08 27.74 9.73
C GLY A 10 -9.61 27.68 8.27
N VAL A 11 -9.15 26.52 7.82
CA VAL A 11 -8.69 26.30 6.45
C VAL A 11 -9.80 25.64 5.66
N GLU A 12 -10.28 26.31 4.61
CA GLU A 12 -11.22 25.74 3.64
C GLU A 12 -10.45 24.93 2.60
N VAL A 13 -10.93 23.73 2.29
CA VAL A 13 -10.26 22.79 1.36
C VAL A 13 -11.11 22.62 0.10
N GLU A 14 -10.57 23.04 -1.03
CA GLU A 14 -11.14 22.75 -2.35
C GLU A 14 -10.62 21.41 -2.88
N TRP A 15 -11.54 20.47 -3.10
CA TRP A 15 -11.20 19.11 -3.52
C TRP A 15 -11.22 18.95 -5.04
N GLN A 16 -10.07 18.61 -5.61
CA GLN A 16 -9.96 18.14 -6.99
C GLN A 16 -9.99 16.61 -7.00
N VAL A 17 -11.08 16.01 -7.45
CA VAL A 17 -11.29 14.56 -7.39
C VAL A 17 -11.22 13.96 -8.79
N TYR A 18 -10.41 12.93 -8.96
CA TYR A 18 -10.23 12.22 -10.21
C TYR A 18 -10.58 10.73 -10.04
N SER A 19 -11.04 10.08 -11.14
CA SER A 19 -11.26 8.64 -11.13
C SER A 19 -9.92 7.89 -11.17
N ALA A 20 -9.85 6.72 -10.55
CA ALA A 20 -8.65 5.88 -10.60
C ALA A 20 -8.23 5.53 -12.05
N ALA A 21 -9.20 5.36 -12.95
CA ALA A 21 -8.95 5.03 -14.35
C ALA A 21 -8.24 6.14 -15.16
N THR A 22 -8.39 7.40 -14.72
CA THR A 22 -7.82 8.56 -15.43
C THR A 22 -6.70 9.23 -14.64
N TRP A 23 -6.44 8.76 -13.42
CA TRP A 23 -5.53 9.44 -12.51
C TRP A 23 -4.09 9.50 -13.04
N GLU A 24 -3.54 8.40 -13.54
CA GLU A 24 -2.15 8.38 -14.01
C GLU A 24 -1.89 9.40 -15.12
N ASP A 25 -2.78 9.51 -16.09
CA ASP A 25 -2.65 10.49 -17.16
C ASP A 25 -2.76 11.93 -16.63
N LYS A 26 -3.71 12.16 -15.71
CA LYS A 26 -3.92 13.48 -15.08
C LYS A 26 -2.75 13.85 -14.18
N LYS A 27 -2.25 12.93 -13.38
CA LYS A 27 -1.09 13.12 -12.52
C LYS A 27 0.14 13.56 -13.35
N ASN A 28 0.43 12.83 -14.42
CA ASN A 28 1.54 13.15 -15.29
C ASN A 28 1.40 14.54 -15.93
N LEU A 29 0.20 14.93 -16.31
CA LEU A 29 -0.06 16.26 -16.85
C LEU A 29 0.15 17.36 -15.78
N ILE A 30 -0.39 17.17 -14.56
CA ILE A 30 -0.23 18.10 -13.44
C ILE A 30 1.25 18.25 -13.09
N LEU A 31 1.97 17.15 -12.90
CA LEU A 31 3.39 17.17 -12.57
C LEU A 31 4.25 17.80 -13.69
N SER A 32 3.91 17.58 -14.96
CA SER A 32 4.66 18.14 -16.07
C SER A 32 4.36 19.63 -16.34
N SER A 33 3.17 20.10 -15.99
CA SER A 33 2.81 21.51 -16.17
C SER A 33 3.41 22.41 -15.08
N GLY A 34 3.73 21.85 -13.91
CA GLY A 34 4.17 22.62 -12.75
C GLY A 34 3.03 23.38 -12.04
N ASP A 35 1.80 23.26 -12.51
CA ASP A 35 0.61 23.82 -11.87
C ASP A 35 0.09 22.81 -10.83
N LEU A 36 0.74 22.81 -9.68
CA LEU A 36 0.54 21.80 -8.63
C LEU A 36 -0.55 22.27 -7.65
N PRO A 37 -1.37 21.36 -7.12
CA PRO A 37 -2.20 21.66 -5.96
C PRO A 37 -1.32 21.87 -4.71
N ASP A 38 -1.86 22.50 -3.69
CA ASP A 38 -1.13 22.67 -2.42
C ASP A 38 -0.78 21.33 -1.77
N VAL A 39 -1.64 20.32 -1.93
CA VAL A 39 -1.45 18.99 -1.32
C VAL A 39 -1.93 17.87 -2.26
N PHE A 40 -1.10 16.86 -2.46
CA PHE A 40 -1.54 15.58 -2.98
C PHE A 40 -1.95 14.65 -1.83
N TYR A 41 -3.15 14.09 -1.88
CA TYR A 41 -3.73 13.31 -0.80
C TYR A 41 -3.98 11.85 -1.18
N MET A 42 -3.84 10.91 -0.22
CA MET A 42 -4.19 9.50 -0.39
C MET A 42 -3.46 8.77 -1.53
N ASN A 43 -2.14 8.67 -1.48
CA ASN A 43 -1.33 8.00 -2.50
C ASN A 43 -1.51 8.56 -3.93
N ALA A 44 -1.90 9.83 -4.04
CA ALA A 44 -2.05 10.48 -5.33
C ALA A 44 -0.71 10.57 -6.09
N VAL A 45 0.41 10.67 -5.38
CA VAL A 45 1.76 10.54 -5.92
C VAL A 45 2.49 9.39 -5.23
N ASN A 46 3.34 8.69 -5.94
CA ASN A 46 4.12 7.58 -5.41
C ASN A 46 5.57 8.00 -5.14
N VAL A 47 6.36 7.09 -4.54
CA VAL A 47 7.78 7.36 -4.20
C VAL A 47 8.60 7.73 -5.43
N ASN A 48 8.37 7.09 -6.58
CA ASN A 48 9.10 7.39 -7.81
C ASN A 48 8.78 8.80 -8.32
N ASP A 49 7.52 9.25 -8.19
CA ASP A 49 7.14 10.62 -8.54
C ASP A 49 7.89 11.61 -7.63
N VAL A 50 7.91 11.36 -6.32
CA VAL A 50 8.63 12.23 -5.35
C VAL A 50 10.12 12.25 -5.67
N THR A 51 10.75 11.09 -5.82
CA THR A 51 12.19 10.98 -6.15
C THR A 51 12.55 11.73 -7.44
N LYS A 52 11.70 11.65 -8.46
CA LYS A 52 11.93 12.31 -9.74
C LYS A 52 11.78 13.84 -9.68
N TYR A 53 10.77 14.32 -8.96
CA TYR A 53 10.36 15.72 -9.03
C TYR A 53 10.80 16.56 -7.82
N ALA A 54 11.14 15.96 -6.68
CA ALA A 54 11.65 16.69 -5.51
C ALA A 54 12.95 17.46 -5.80
N PRO A 55 13.95 16.89 -6.52
CA PRO A 55 15.14 17.63 -6.88
C PRO A 55 14.88 18.84 -7.79
N GLN A 56 13.73 18.88 -8.45
CA GLN A 56 13.31 19.99 -9.31
C GLN A 56 12.54 21.08 -8.53
N GLY A 57 12.42 20.93 -7.20
CA GLY A 57 11.74 21.88 -6.34
C GLY A 57 10.19 21.82 -6.42
N MET A 58 9.63 20.74 -6.97
CA MET A 58 8.18 20.59 -7.09
C MET A 58 7.49 20.16 -5.80
N PHE A 59 8.24 19.58 -4.87
CA PHE A 59 7.75 19.19 -3.56
C PHE A 59 8.47 19.96 -2.47
N LEU A 60 7.73 20.43 -1.48
CA LEU A 60 8.26 21.13 -0.34
C LEU A 60 9.00 20.16 0.59
N ASP A 61 10.22 20.48 0.97
CA ASP A 61 10.93 19.79 2.05
C ASP A 61 10.23 20.09 3.39
N LEU A 62 9.65 19.05 3.98
CA LEU A 62 8.88 19.13 5.23
C LEU A 62 9.75 18.93 6.47
N THR A 63 11.02 18.61 6.34
CA THR A 63 11.88 18.18 7.44
C THR A 63 11.89 19.19 8.60
N ASP A 64 12.21 20.45 8.31
CA ASP A 64 12.26 21.50 9.33
C ASP A 64 10.86 21.89 9.84
N TYR A 65 9.84 21.86 8.97
CA TYR A 65 8.46 22.13 9.36
C TYR A 65 7.90 21.09 10.33
N ILE A 66 8.28 19.82 10.14
CA ILE A 66 7.88 18.75 11.07
C ILE A 66 8.51 18.96 12.43
N GLU A 67 9.78 19.34 12.48
CA GLU A 67 10.50 19.60 13.74
C GLU A 67 9.90 20.80 14.50
N GLU A 68 9.49 21.85 13.78
CA GLU A 68 9.00 23.08 14.39
C GLU A 68 7.50 23.03 14.73
N TYR A 69 6.65 22.47 13.83
CA TYR A 69 5.21 22.62 13.92
C TYR A 69 4.43 21.32 14.18
N CYS A 70 5.09 20.15 14.13
CA CYS A 70 4.39 18.86 14.22
C CYS A 70 4.82 18.02 15.44
N PRO A 71 4.56 18.48 16.69
CA PRO A 71 5.07 17.78 17.88
C PRO A 71 4.54 16.34 18.02
N ASN A 72 3.31 16.08 17.59
CA ASN A 72 2.74 14.73 17.64
C ASN A 72 3.37 13.79 16.61
N LEU A 73 3.71 14.29 15.42
CA LEU A 73 4.39 13.50 14.39
C LEU A 73 5.83 13.22 14.79
N LYS A 74 6.51 14.20 15.37
CA LYS A 74 7.84 14.03 15.94
C LYS A 74 7.88 12.93 16.99
N LYS A 75 6.93 12.96 17.94
CA LYS A 75 6.78 11.90 18.93
C LYS A 75 6.54 10.53 18.28
N ALA A 76 5.68 10.45 17.26
CA ALA A 76 5.44 9.22 16.52
C ALA A 76 6.72 8.70 15.82
N PHE A 77 7.57 9.58 15.30
CA PHE A 77 8.85 9.20 14.71
C PHE A 77 9.87 8.71 15.74
N GLU A 78 9.83 9.22 16.97
CA GLU A 78 10.65 8.74 18.08
C GLU A 78 10.18 7.36 18.57
N GLU A 79 8.87 7.13 18.68
CA GLU A 79 8.26 5.88 19.13
C GLU A 79 8.30 4.78 18.07
N MET A 80 8.29 5.14 16.78
CA MET A 80 8.27 4.22 15.63
C MET A 80 9.32 4.64 14.60
N PRO A 81 10.61 4.33 14.81
CA PRO A 81 11.68 4.71 13.88
C PRO A 81 11.49 4.18 12.44
N GLU A 82 10.88 3.01 12.29
CA GLU A 82 10.53 2.44 11.00
C GLU A 82 9.51 3.30 10.25
N TYR A 83 8.59 3.94 10.95
CA TYR A 83 7.65 4.88 10.35
C TYR A 83 8.37 6.14 9.82
N LYS A 84 9.33 6.67 10.58
CA LYS A 84 10.17 7.76 10.12
C LYS A 84 10.93 7.38 8.85
N ASN A 85 11.54 6.19 8.83
CA ASN A 85 12.33 5.72 7.70
C ASN A 85 11.52 5.60 6.40
N ILE A 86 10.22 5.25 6.47
CA ILE A 86 9.35 5.20 5.29
C ILE A 86 9.08 6.61 4.73
N CYS A 87 9.11 7.64 5.57
CA CYS A 87 8.87 9.02 5.15
C CYS A 87 10.13 9.69 4.56
N ILE A 88 11.32 9.16 4.82
CA ILE A 88 12.60 9.74 4.35
C ILE A 88 12.83 9.33 2.89
N ASN A 89 13.09 10.33 2.05
CA ASN A 89 13.56 10.10 0.69
C ASN A 89 14.99 9.54 0.74
N PRO A 90 15.25 8.35 0.17
CA PRO A 90 16.56 7.70 0.27
C PRO A 90 17.67 8.43 -0.47
N ASP A 91 17.35 9.28 -1.44
CA ASP A 91 18.36 9.95 -2.27
C ASP A 91 18.99 11.17 -1.58
N ASP A 92 18.22 11.90 -0.76
CA ASP A 92 18.68 13.14 -0.14
C ASP A 92 18.45 13.24 1.38
N GLY A 93 17.77 12.23 1.95
CA GLY A 93 17.50 12.15 3.38
C GLY A 93 16.39 13.09 3.87
N LYS A 94 15.66 13.74 2.98
CA LYS A 94 14.61 14.71 3.29
C LYS A 94 13.23 14.06 3.34
N ILE A 95 12.28 14.77 3.92
CA ILE A 95 10.88 14.33 4.02
C ILE A 95 10.01 15.23 3.13
N TYR A 96 9.36 14.63 2.12
CA TYR A 96 8.45 15.31 1.21
C TYR A 96 7.01 14.85 1.35
N SER A 97 6.80 13.77 2.08
CA SER A 97 5.47 13.20 2.30
C SER A 97 5.38 12.53 3.67
N ILE A 98 4.18 12.52 4.20
CA ILE A 98 3.88 11.85 5.46
C ILE A 98 3.06 10.60 5.14
N GLY A 99 3.63 9.44 5.41
CA GLY A 99 3.00 8.15 5.22
C GLY A 99 1.89 7.89 6.26
N ARG A 100 1.11 6.84 6.04
CA ARG A 100 0.12 6.37 7.00
C ARG A 100 0.80 5.48 8.05
N ALA A 101 0.78 5.90 9.31
CA ALA A 101 1.17 5.05 10.43
C ALA A 101 0.03 4.08 10.77
N VAL A 102 0.35 2.80 10.96
CA VAL A 102 -0.60 1.76 11.35
C VAL A 102 0.03 0.89 12.43
N GLU A 103 -0.55 0.88 13.61
CA GLU A 103 -0.05 0.11 14.76
C GLU A 103 -0.40 -1.39 14.72
N ARG A 104 -1.22 -1.82 13.75
CA ARG A 104 -1.66 -3.21 13.67
C ARG A 104 -0.76 -4.03 12.74
N GLU A 105 -0.07 -5.02 13.28
CA GLU A 105 0.80 -5.93 12.52
C GLU A 105 0.13 -6.56 11.28
N VAL A 106 -1.16 -6.91 11.39
CA VAL A 106 -1.92 -7.48 10.27
C VAL A 106 -2.03 -6.54 9.06
N MET A 107 -1.83 -5.24 9.25
CA MET A 107 -1.88 -4.24 8.16
C MET A 107 -0.55 -4.11 7.42
N TYR A 108 0.53 -4.73 7.91
CA TYR A 108 1.83 -4.76 7.24
C TYR A 108 1.96 -5.89 6.23
N THR A 109 0.95 -6.76 6.13
CA THR A 109 0.94 -7.83 5.14
C THR A 109 0.24 -7.38 3.85
N SER A 110 0.85 -7.65 2.70
CA SER A 110 0.28 -7.33 1.38
C SER A 110 -1.00 -8.10 1.07
N GLY A 111 -1.30 -9.13 1.86
CA GLY A 111 -2.49 -9.96 1.71
C GLY A 111 -2.45 -11.16 2.66
N LEU A 112 -3.56 -11.87 2.71
CA LEU A 112 -3.68 -13.11 3.48
C LEU A 112 -3.76 -14.28 2.52
N LEU A 113 -2.95 -15.30 2.78
CA LEU A 113 -3.06 -16.58 2.09
C LEU A 113 -4.16 -17.41 2.74
N TYR A 114 -5.06 -17.88 1.91
CA TYR A 114 -6.12 -18.81 2.30
C TYR A 114 -5.87 -20.16 1.69
N ILE A 115 -6.22 -21.22 2.41
CA ILE A 115 -6.19 -22.58 1.89
C ILE A 115 -7.55 -23.25 2.11
N ASN A 116 -7.98 -24.07 1.18
CA ASN A 116 -9.24 -24.80 1.30
C ASN A 116 -9.09 -25.93 2.32
N LYS A 117 -9.55 -25.65 3.54
CA LYS A 117 -9.46 -26.63 4.63
C LYS A 117 -10.25 -27.92 4.34
N LYS A 118 -11.39 -27.82 3.65
CA LYS A 118 -12.19 -29.00 3.28
C LYS A 118 -11.39 -29.95 2.40
N TRP A 119 -10.60 -29.44 1.47
CA TRP A 119 -9.74 -30.25 0.61
C TRP A 119 -8.56 -30.86 1.38
N LEU A 120 -7.99 -30.14 2.32
CA LEU A 120 -6.98 -30.73 3.23
C LEU A 120 -7.58 -31.90 4.01
N ASP A 121 -8.76 -31.74 4.60
CA ASP A 121 -9.42 -32.78 5.37
C ASP A 121 -9.75 -34.01 4.51
N GLN A 122 -10.20 -33.83 3.26
CA GLN A 122 -10.47 -34.92 2.32
C GLN A 122 -9.21 -35.75 2.01
N LEU A 123 -8.05 -35.10 1.93
CA LEU A 123 -6.76 -35.77 1.67
C LEU A 123 -6.03 -36.19 2.95
N GLY A 124 -6.55 -35.90 4.13
CA GLY A 124 -5.90 -36.19 5.40
C GLY A 124 -4.61 -35.36 5.63
N LEU A 125 -4.52 -34.19 4.99
CA LEU A 125 -3.35 -33.31 5.09
C LEU A 125 -3.49 -32.32 6.24
N PRO A 126 -2.41 -32.03 6.99
CA PRO A 126 -2.41 -30.97 7.98
C PRO A 126 -2.47 -29.59 7.31
N VAL A 127 -2.83 -28.57 8.10
CA VAL A 127 -2.68 -27.18 7.66
C VAL A 127 -1.19 -26.84 7.50
N PRO A 128 -0.75 -26.43 6.30
CA PRO A 128 0.66 -26.15 6.03
C PRO A 128 1.18 -24.98 6.87
N LYS A 129 2.42 -25.10 7.33
CA LYS A 129 3.13 -24.08 8.14
C LYS A 129 4.36 -23.52 7.44
N THR A 130 4.82 -24.18 6.38
CA THR A 130 5.96 -23.77 5.57
C THR A 130 5.56 -23.63 4.10
N VAL A 131 6.40 -22.96 3.32
CA VAL A 131 6.17 -22.79 1.87
C VAL A 131 6.17 -24.13 1.16
N ASP A 132 7.07 -25.06 1.55
CA ASP A 132 7.15 -26.39 0.96
C ASP A 132 5.91 -27.20 1.25
N GLU A 133 5.43 -27.22 2.50
CA GLU A 133 4.16 -27.87 2.88
C GLU A 133 2.97 -27.28 2.13
N TYR A 134 2.97 -25.96 1.90
CA TYR A 134 1.92 -25.29 1.13
C TYR A 134 1.97 -25.72 -0.34
N TYR A 135 3.15 -25.78 -0.94
CA TYR A 135 3.34 -26.28 -2.30
C TYR A 135 2.86 -27.73 -2.44
N ASP A 136 3.23 -28.61 -1.51
CA ASP A 136 2.82 -30.02 -1.52
C ASP A 136 1.30 -30.17 -1.41
N ALA A 137 0.66 -29.36 -0.56
CA ALA A 137 -0.80 -29.33 -0.44
C ALA A 137 -1.48 -28.88 -1.75
N LEU A 138 -0.99 -27.81 -2.37
CA LEU A 138 -1.53 -27.33 -3.65
C LEU A 138 -1.32 -28.34 -4.77
N LYS A 139 -0.17 -29.03 -4.80
CA LYS A 139 0.10 -30.10 -5.75
C LYS A 139 -0.85 -31.27 -5.56
N ALA A 140 -1.07 -31.69 -4.31
CA ALA A 140 -2.04 -32.74 -3.99
C ALA A 140 -3.48 -32.34 -4.41
N PHE A 141 -3.88 -31.10 -4.26
CA PHE A 141 -5.16 -30.61 -4.76
C PHE A 141 -5.27 -30.73 -6.27
N LYS A 142 -4.19 -30.39 -7.00
CA LYS A 142 -4.16 -30.48 -8.47
C LYS A 142 -4.21 -31.91 -9.02
N GLU A 143 -3.67 -32.87 -8.29
CA GLU A 143 -3.56 -34.25 -8.71
C GLU A 143 -4.79 -35.13 -8.35
N ASN A 144 -5.76 -34.58 -7.59
CA ASN A 144 -6.94 -35.28 -7.13
C ASN A 144 -8.22 -34.51 -7.51
N ASP A 145 -9.31 -35.28 -7.73
CA ASP A 145 -10.67 -34.73 -7.92
C ASP A 145 -11.18 -34.21 -6.57
N MET A 146 -11.02 -32.94 -6.33
CA MET A 146 -11.35 -32.32 -5.05
C MET A 146 -12.79 -31.83 -5.00
N ASN A 147 -13.41 -31.59 -6.15
CA ASN A 147 -14.80 -31.13 -6.26
C ASN A 147 -15.78 -32.28 -6.44
N GLY A 148 -15.31 -33.52 -6.74
CA GLY A 148 -16.11 -34.74 -6.85
C GLY A 148 -16.88 -34.88 -8.15
N ASN A 149 -16.46 -34.19 -9.21
CA ASN A 149 -17.14 -34.23 -10.51
C ASN A 149 -16.65 -35.34 -11.45
N GLY A 150 -15.57 -36.07 -11.08
CA GLY A 150 -14.96 -37.14 -11.85
C GLY A 150 -13.83 -36.69 -12.79
N ASP A 151 -13.56 -35.40 -12.89
CA ASP A 151 -12.45 -34.81 -13.64
C ASP A 151 -11.36 -34.30 -12.69
N LYS A 152 -10.14 -34.85 -12.79
CA LYS A 152 -8.97 -34.40 -12.01
C LYS A 152 -8.21 -33.25 -12.65
N GLY A 153 -8.63 -32.80 -13.81
CA GLY A 153 -7.92 -31.80 -14.60
C GLY A 153 -8.39 -30.36 -14.37
N ASP A 154 -9.57 -30.21 -13.79
CA ASP A 154 -10.25 -28.92 -13.66
C ASP A 154 -9.99 -28.20 -12.35
N GLU A 155 -9.31 -28.80 -11.37
CA GLU A 155 -8.94 -28.13 -10.14
C GLU A 155 -7.96 -27.00 -10.38
N ILE A 156 -8.30 -25.83 -9.80
CA ILE A 156 -7.42 -24.65 -9.73
C ILE A 156 -7.01 -24.44 -8.27
N PRO A 157 -5.87 -25.02 -7.86
CA PRO A 157 -5.48 -25.04 -6.46
C PRO A 157 -5.06 -23.68 -5.91
N PHE A 158 -4.64 -22.75 -6.79
CA PHE A 158 -4.22 -21.42 -6.40
C PHE A 158 -4.78 -20.36 -7.34
N VAL A 159 -5.42 -19.34 -6.76
CA VAL A 159 -5.97 -18.18 -7.48
C VAL A 159 -5.53 -16.93 -6.74
N PHE A 160 -5.12 -15.93 -7.49
CA PHE A 160 -4.82 -14.61 -6.94
C PHE A 160 -5.43 -13.53 -7.82
N HIS A 161 -5.70 -12.40 -7.20
CA HIS A 161 -6.12 -11.21 -7.93
C HIS A 161 -4.87 -10.37 -8.23
N TYR A 162 -4.56 -10.20 -9.51
CA TYR A 162 -3.53 -9.27 -9.92
C TYR A 162 -3.99 -7.84 -9.62
N ASN A 163 -3.24 -7.14 -8.79
CA ASN A 163 -3.46 -5.74 -8.50
C ASN A 163 -2.18 -4.98 -8.85
N SER A 164 -2.28 -4.05 -9.78
CA SER A 164 -1.18 -3.18 -10.23
C SER A 164 -0.57 -2.30 -9.13
N SER A 165 -1.15 -2.30 -7.94
CA SER A 165 -0.60 -1.61 -6.77
C SER A 165 0.40 -2.44 -5.95
N VAL A 166 0.69 -3.67 -6.35
CA VAL A 166 1.79 -4.46 -5.79
C VAL A 166 2.98 -4.29 -6.74
N PRO A 167 4.11 -3.70 -6.31
CA PRO A 167 5.32 -3.65 -7.13
C PRO A 167 5.80 -5.08 -7.46
N ASP A 168 6.26 -5.28 -8.68
CA ASP A 168 6.91 -6.53 -9.12
C ASP A 168 8.17 -6.83 -8.31
#